data_e6c33a9ff43a9880d1ac2bbeb27ea755
#
_entry.id   e6c33a9ff43a9880d1ac2bbeb27ea755
#
_cell.length_a   1.000
_cell.length_b   1.000
_cell.length_c   1.000
_cell.angle_alpha   90.00
_cell.angle_beta   90.00
_cell.angle_gamma   90.00
#
_symmetry.space_group_name_H-M   'P 1'
#
loop_
_entity.id
_entity.type
_entity.pdbx_description
1 polymer ?
#
loop_
_entity_poly.entity_id
_entity_poly.type
_entity_poly.pdbx_seq_one_letter_code
_entity_poly.pdbx_strand_id
1 'polypeptide(L)'
;MGLVLSLFITFEGVEGSGKTTQIRRLERYLTRKGIPCKVTREPGGPPISEKVRKILLNPDHREMVPLSELLLYEAARAQHLKEVIEPILKKGGVVLCDRFSDATIAYQGFGRKLDLELIKRLNHLATQGRKPDVTFLLDCPSGLGLQRAVLRNQRQRKAKEERFEREKIQFHHRVRRGYHWIAKKEPHRVKVIDTREGVNKSFEKIREIVDKLIGFKG
;
A
#
# COMPACT_ATOMS: atom_id res chain seq x y z
N MET A 1 27.26 2.53 19.28
CA MET A 1 26.15 1.66 18.90
C MET A 1 25.16 2.52 18.10
N GLY A 2 25.12 2.36 16.77
CA GLY A 2 24.14 3.10 15.94
C GLY A 2 22.72 2.69 16.33
N LEU A 3 21.82 3.66 16.39
CA LEU A 3 20.39 3.39 16.57
C LEU A 3 19.93 2.35 15.52
N VAL A 4 19.48 1.18 15.97
CA VAL A 4 18.87 0.17 15.12
C VAL A 4 17.47 0.68 14.79
N LEU A 5 17.34 1.40 13.66
CA LEU A 5 16.09 1.99 13.22
C LEU A 5 15.28 0.95 12.41
N SER A 6 14.51 0.09 13.09
CA SER A 6 13.58 -0.80 12.41
C SER A 6 12.25 -0.08 12.21
N LEU A 7 11.90 0.24 10.96
CA LEU A 7 10.67 1.00 10.66
C LEU A 7 9.97 0.45 9.42
N PHE A 8 8.71 0.09 9.58
CA PHE A 8 7.85 -0.39 8.51
C PHE A 8 6.78 0.64 8.16
N ILE A 9 6.93 1.27 7.00
CA ILE A 9 6.06 2.34 6.49
C ILE A 9 5.28 1.82 5.29
N THR A 10 3.96 1.98 5.31
CA THR A 10 3.11 1.64 4.17
C THR A 10 2.44 2.87 3.58
N PHE A 11 2.17 2.81 2.28
CA PHE A 11 1.45 3.84 1.53
C PHE A 11 0.19 3.22 0.95
N GLU A 12 -0.94 3.80 1.30
CA GLU A 12 -2.26 3.31 0.92
C GLU A 12 -3.07 4.40 0.19
N GLY A 13 -4.16 3.99 -0.44
CA GLY A 13 -5.06 4.88 -1.18
C GLY A 13 -5.48 4.29 -2.52
N VAL A 14 -6.48 4.90 -3.15
CA VAL A 14 -7.00 4.47 -4.45
C VAL A 14 -5.96 4.56 -5.57
N GLU A 15 -6.27 4.01 -6.75
CA GLU A 15 -5.45 4.13 -7.95
C GLU A 15 -5.20 5.60 -8.26
N GLY A 16 -3.99 5.93 -8.76
CA GLY A 16 -3.65 7.30 -9.15
C GLY A 16 -3.55 8.31 -8.00
N SER A 17 -3.62 7.90 -6.73
CA SER A 17 -3.49 8.78 -5.56
C SER A 17 -2.09 9.36 -5.33
N GLY A 18 -1.07 8.90 -6.07
CA GLY A 18 0.29 9.44 -5.98
C GLY A 18 1.25 8.66 -5.09
N LYS A 19 0.88 7.47 -4.60
CA LYS A 19 1.71 6.61 -3.74
C LYS A 19 3.14 6.45 -4.24
N THR A 20 3.32 5.95 -5.44
CA THR A 20 4.65 5.71 -6.03
C THR A 20 5.52 6.97 -6.08
N THR A 21 4.91 8.14 -6.30
CA THR A 21 5.62 9.44 -6.29
C THR A 21 6.13 9.76 -4.90
N GLN A 22 5.30 9.61 -3.87
CA GLN A 22 5.66 9.91 -2.49
C GLN A 22 6.69 8.91 -1.94
N ILE A 23 6.53 7.62 -2.25
CA ILE A 23 7.48 6.57 -1.88
C ILE A 23 8.89 6.90 -2.42
N ARG A 24 9.00 7.22 -3.73
CA ARG A 24 10.30 7.57 -4.35
C ARG A 24 10.91 8.84 -3.77
N ARG A 25 10.08 9.81 -3.36
CA ARG A 25 10.56 11.03 -2.69
C ARG A 25 11.08 10.72 -1.30
N LEU A 26 10.36 9.89 -0.54
CA LEU A 26 10.79 9.50 0.81
C LEU A 26 12.04 8.62 0.75
N GLU A 27 12.12 7.67 -0.18
CA GLU A 27 13.33 6.88 -0.42
C GLU A 27 14.56 7.78 -0.63
N ARG A 28 14.47 8.73 -1.57
CA ARG A 28 15.57 9.67 -1.85
C ARG A 28 15.92 10.55 -0.63
N TYR A 29 14.92 10.94 0.14
CA TYR A 29 15.12 11.72 1.36
C TYR A 29 15.89 10.91 2.40
N LEU A 30 15.45 9.70 2.71
CA LEU A 30 16.10 8.81 3.68
C LEU A 30 17.52 8.44 3.25
N THR A 31 17.72 8.12 1.97
CA THR A 31 19.05 7.81 1.41
C THR A 31 20.02 8.99 1.60
N ARG A 32 19.58 10.23 1.34
CA ARG A 32 20.41 11.43 1.59
C ARG A 32 20.75 11.67 3.07
N LYS A 33 19.91 11.13 3.97
CA LYS A 33 20.15 11.15 5.43
C LYS A 33 21.02 9.97 5.90
N GLY A 34 21.53 9.14 4.99
CA GLY A 34 22.30 7.94 5.33
C GLY A 34 21.48 6.80 5.93
N ILE A 35 20.16 6.83 5.78
CA ILE A 35 19.26 5.80 6.31
C ILE A 35 18.94 4.81 5.18
N PRO A 36 19.44 3.57 5.23
CA PRO A 36 19.15 2.57 4.21
C PRO A 36 17.68 2.17 4.28
N CYS A 37 17.00 2.20 3.14
CA CYS A 37 15.61 1.76 3.04
C CYS A 37 15.38 0.88 1.82
N LYS A 38 14.42 -0.03 1.94
CA LYS A 38 13.96 -0.90 0.85
C LYS A 38 12.57 -0.50 0.42
N VAL A 39 12.44 -0.16 -0.84
CA VAL A 39 11.13 0.02 -1.48
C VAL A 39 10.63 -1.32 -2.00
N THR A 40 9.38 -1.62 -1.69
CA THR A 40 8.68 -2.83 -2.13
C THR A 40 7.19 -2.53 -2.37
N ARG A 41 6.41 -3.54 -2.80
CA ARG A 41 4.98 -3.37 -3.06
C ARG A 41 4.20 -4.67 -2.91
N GLU A 42 2.89 -4.54 -2.68
CA GLU A 42 1.94 -5.65 -2.76
C GLU A 42 0.82 -5.41 -3.80
N PRO A 43 0.35 -6.47 -4.45
CA PRO A 43 0.97 -7.81 -4.47
C PRO A 43 2.27 -7.75 -5.25
N GLY A 44 3.27 -8.60 -4.85
CA GLY A 44 4.57 -8.65 -5.51
C GLY A 44 5.75 -8.68 -4.53
N GLY A 45 6.93 -8.29 -5.02
CA GLY A 45 8.20 -8.34 -4.28
C GLY A 45 8.99 -9.60 -4.60
N PRO A 46 8.82 -10.73 -3.89
CA PRO A 46 9.52 -11.97 -4.21
C PRO A 46 9.00 -12.62 -5.49
N PRO A 47 9.79 -13.53 -6.12
CA PRO A 47 9.44 -14.15 -7.40
C PRO A 47 8.08 -14.86 -7.41
N ILE A 48 7.72 -15.57 -6.33
CA ILE A 48 6.43 -16.25 -6.19
C ILE A 48 5.30 -15.19 -6.14
N SER A 49 5.45 -14.16 -5.33
CA SER A 49 4.45 -13.08 -5.21
C SER A 49 4.28 -12.30 -6.52
N GLU A 50 5.34 -12.16 -7.33
CA GLU A 50 5.24 -11.55 -8.67
C GLU A 50 4.46 -12.44 -9.66
N LYS A 51 4.54 -13.77 -9.54
CA LYS A 51 3.70 -14.70 -10.32
C LYS A 51 2.22 -14.55 -9.93
N VAL A 52 1.94 -14.50 -8.63
CA VAL A 52 0.59 -14.27 -8.11
C VAL A 52 0.06 -12.89 -8.55
N ARG A 53 0.90 -11.85 -8.52
CA ARG A 53 0.53 -10.51 -9.04
C ARG A 53 0.05 -10.57 -10.49
N LYS A 54 0.73 -11.32 -11.35
CA LYS A 54 0.31 -11.47 -12.77
C LYS A 54 -1.09 -12.06 -12.89
N ILE A 55 -1.43 -13.02 -12.02
CA ILE A 55 -2.78 -13.61 -11.98
C ILE A 55 -3.78 -12.57 -11.48
N LEU A 56 -3.50 -11.92 -10.34
CA LEU A 56 -4.41 -10.98 -9.69
C LEU A 56 -4.76 -9.76 -10.53
N LEU A 57 -3.80 -9.25 -11.31
CA LEU A 57 -3.96 -7.99 -12.05
C LEU A 57 -4.30 -8.19 -13.53
N ASN A 58 -4.32 -9.43 -14.03
CA ASN A 58 -4.69 -9.71 -15.41
C ASN A 58 -6.17 -9.38 -15.66
N PRO A 59 -6.47 -8.45 -16.59
CA PRO A 59 -7.85 -8.06 -16.90
C PRO A 59 -8.68 -9.16 -17.59
N ASP A 60 -8.04 -10.24 -18.05
CA ASP A 60 -8.73 -11.38 -18.68
C ASP A 60 -9.34 -12.32 -17.62
N HIS A 61 -8.87 -12.29 -16.37
CA HIS A 61 -9.42 -13.11 -15.29
C HIS A 61 -10.67 -12.46 -14.66
N ARG A 62 -11.73 -12.30 -15.47
CA ARG A 62 -12.99 -11.67 -15.05
C ARG A 62 -13.83 -12.59 -14.16
N GLU A 63 -13.66 -13.90 -14.32
CA GLU A 63 -14.34 -14.94 -13.58
C GLU A 63 -13.78 -15.15 -12.17
N MET A 64 -12.68 -14.50 -11.81
CA MET A 64 -12.06 -14.65 -10.48
C MET A 64 -13.05 -14.23 -9.39
N VAL A 65 -13.49 -15.22 -8.60
CA VAL A 65 -14.42 -14.96 -7.49
C VAL A 65 -13.72 -14.21 -6.35
N PRO A 66 -14.45 -13.37 -5.59
CA PRO A 66 -13.87 -12.54 -4.53
C PRO A 66 -13.05 -13.30 -3.48
N LEU A 67 -13.45 -14.51 -3.13
CA LEU A 67 -12.71 -15.33 -2.16
C LEU A 67 -11.37 -15.80 -2.72
N SER A 68 -11.31 -16.23 -3.97
CA SER A 68 -10.04 -16.61 -4.63
C SER A 68 -9.10 -15.41 -4.74
N GLU A 69 -9.64 -14.23 -5.09
CA GLU A 69 -8.88 -12.97 -5.11
C GLU A 69 -8.25 -12.71 -3.73
N LEU A 70 -9.04 -12.79 -2.65
CA LEU A 70 -8.57 -12.59 -1.27
C LEU A 70 -7.45 -13.57 -0.91
N LEU A 71 -7.66 -14.87 -1.13
CA LEU A 71 -6.68 -15.91 -0.78
C LEU A 71 -5.35 -15.75 -1.54
N LEU A 72 -5.40 -15.35 -2.80
CA LEU A 72 -4.19 -15.05 -3.59
C LEU A 72 -3.44 -13.82 -3.05
N TYR A 73 -4.14 -12.77 -2.61
CA TYR A 73 -3.50 -11.63 -1.94
C TYR A 73 -2.80 -12.07 -0.66
N GLU A 74 -3.45 -12.87 0.16
CA GLU A 74 -2.87 -13.32 1.44
C GLU A 74 -1.70 -14.27 1.23
N ALA A 75 -1.74 -15.17 0.25
CA ALA A 75 -0.62 -16.04 -0.10
C ALA A 75 0.60 -15.22 -0.56
N ALA A 76 0.39 -14.22 -1.44
CA ALA A 76 1.45 -13.34 -1.89
C ALA A 76 2.06 -12.52 -0.74
N ARG A 77 1.21 -12.06 0.20
CA ARG A 77 1.62 -11.29 1.39
C ARG A 77 2.45 -12.12 2.35
N ALA A 78 2.04 -13.36 2.64
CA ALA A 78 2.79 -14.25 3.52
C ALA A 78 4.22 -14.48 3.01
N GLN A 79 4.37 -14.73 1.70
CA GLN A 79 5.66 -14.88 1.05
C GLN A 79 6.49 -13.59 1.10
N HIS A 80 5.84 -12.44 0.81
CA HIS A 80 6.49 -11.14 0.80
C HIS A 80 6.97 -10.71 2.19
N LEU A 81 6.17 -10.94 3.21
CA LEU A 81 6.57 -10.68 4.60
C LEU A 81 7.84 -11.47 4.95
N LYS A 82 7.84 -12.77 4.65
CA LYS A 82 8.92 -13.67 5.05
C LYS A 82 10.22 -13.42 4.32
N GLU A 83 10.17 -13.18 3.00
CA GLU A 83 11.36 -13.08 2.17
C GLU A 83 11.92 -11.65 2.08
N VAL A 84 11.10 -10.63 2.26
CA VAL A 84 11.51 -9.24 2.03
C VAL A 84 11.40 -8.39 3.30
N ILE A 85 10.21 -8.31 3.89
CA ILE A 85 9.95 -7.34 4.95
C ILE A 85 10.70 -7.71 6.24
N GLU A 86 10.49 -8.92 6.74
CA GLU A 86 11.11 -9.35 8.00
C GLU A 86 12.65 -9.33 8.00
N PRO A 87 13.35 -9.82 6.96
CA PRO A 87 14.81 -9.80 6.96
C PRO A 87 15.40 -8.40 7.03
N ILE A 88 14.72 -7.41 6.46
CA ILE A 88 15.17 -6.01 6.49
C ILE A 88 14.93 -5.41 7.87
N LEU A 89 13.73 -5.60 8.42
CA LEU A 89 13.39 -5.09 9.75
C LEU A 89 14.27 -5.71 10.84
N LYS A 90 14.56 -7.02 10.75
CA LYS A 90 15.48 -7.71 11.68
C LYS A 90 16.92 -7.17 11.66
N LYS A 91 17.34 -6.60 10.52
CA LYS A 91 18.65 -5.93 10.40
C LYS A 91 18.62 -4.45 10.78
N GLY A 92 17.48 -3.95 11.30
CA GLY A 92 17.32 -2.55 11.64
C GLY A 92 17.16 -1.63 10.44
N GLY A 93 16.64 -2.14 9.32
CA GLY A 93 16.40 -1.34 8.11
C GLY A 93 15.00 -0.74 8.07
N VAL A 94 14.79 0.18 7.15
CA VAL A 94 13.49 0.79 6.85
C VAL A 94 12.85 0.11 5.63
N VAL A 95 11.59 -0.27 5.74
CA VAL A 95 10.79 -0.79 4.62
C VAL A 95 9.74 0.25 4.22
N LEU A 96 9.71 0.63 2.95
CA LEU A 96 8.68 1.46 2.33
C LEU A 96 7.84 0.57 1.39
N CYS A 97 6.59 0.31 1.73
CA CYS A 97 5.75 -0.61 0.97
C CYS A 97 4.55 0.10 0.32
N ASP A 98 4.40 -0.07 -1.00
CA ASP A 98 3.19 0.35 -1.73
C ASP A 98 2.11 -0.70 -1.53
N ARG A 99 1.17 -0.45 -0.62
CA ARG A 99 0.11 -1.31 -0.11
C ARG A 99 0.59 -2.43 0.83
N PHE A 100 -0.28 -2.78 1.77
CA PHE A 100 -0.15 -3.92 2.67
C PHE A 100 -1.55 -4.42 3.10
N SER A 101 -1.70 -4.94 4.30
CA SER A 101 -2.96 -5.52 4.81
C SER A 101 -4.17 -4.59 4.80
N ASP A 102 -3.98 -3.28 4.91
CA ASP A 102 -5.07 -2.29 4.84
C ASP A 102 -5.74 -2.27 3.45
N ALA A 103 -4.96 -2.53 2.38
CA ALA A 103 -5.51 -2.66 1.04
C ALA A 103 -6.54 -3.80 0.94
N THR A 104 -6.30 -4.94 1.59
CA THR A 104 -7.23 -6.08 1.58
C THR A 104 -8.55 -5.71 2.27
N ILE A 105 -8.50 -5.01 3.41
CA ILE A 105 -9.71 -4.51 4.07
C ILE A 105 -10.48 -3.58 3.14
N ALA A 106 -9.80 -2.65 2.48
CA ALA A 106 -10.43 -1.67 1.60
C ALA A 106 -10.99 -2.31 0.32
N TYR A 107 -10.22 -3.16 -0.37
CA TYR A 107 -10.59 -3.71 -1.68
C TYR A 107 -11.50 -4.94 -1.55
N GLN A 108 -11.10 -5.96 -0.80
CA GLN A 108 -11.86 -7.19 -0.67
C GLN A 108 -13.02 -7.02 0.34
N GLY A 109 -12.79 -6.29 1.44
CA GLY A 109 -13.85 -6.00 2.42
C GLY A 109 -14.87 -5.02 1.88
N PHE A 110 -14.51 -3.76 1.74
CA PHE A 110 -15.47 -2.72 1.31
C PHE A 110 -15.78 -2.78 -0.19
N GLY A 111 -14.77 -3.02 -1.03
CA GLY A 111 -14.91 -3.09 -2.48
C GLY A 111 -15.74 -4.30 -2.93
N ARG A 112 -15.30 -5.52 -2.59
CA ARG A 112 -15.95 -6.80 -2.91
C ARG A 112 -17.07 -7.18 -1.94
N LYS A 113 -17.19 -6.49 -0.79
CA LYS A 113 -18.19 -6.74 0.26
C LYS A 113 -18.03 -8.10 0.95
N LEU A 114 -16.80 -8.61 1.06
CA LEU A 114 -16.52 -9.80 1.85
C LEU A 114 -16.58 -9.48 3.36
N ASP A 115 -16.80 -10.51 4.15
CA ASP A 115 -16.86 -10.40 5.61
C ASP A 115 -15.54 -9.86 6.20
N LEU A 116 -15.63 -8.82 7.01
CA LEU A 116 -14.46 -8.14 7.57
C LEU A 116 -13.76 -8.98 8.64
N GLU A 117 -14.47 -9.83 9.36
CA GLU A 117 -13.86 -10.69 10.38
C GLU A 117 -13.06 -11.83 9.72
N LEU A 118 -13.55 -12.38 8.62
CA LEU A 118 -12.79 -13.31 7.79
C LEU A 118 -11.51 -12.65 7.29
N ILE A 119 -11.60 -11.44 6.73
CA ILE A 119 -10.43 -10.71 6.21
C ILE A 119 -9.42 -10.43 7.33
N LYS A 120 -9.85 -9.98 8.49
CA LYS A 120 -8.96 -9.73 9.63
C LYS A 120 -8.22 -10.99 10.07
N ARG A 121 -8.91 -12.13 10.14
CA ARG A 121 -8.30 -13.42 10.48
C ARG A 121 -7.25 -13.84 9.45
N LEU A 122 -7.57 -13.77 8.15
CA LEU A 122 -6.65 -14.12 7.08
C LEU A 122 -5.45 -13.14 7.03
N ASN A 123 -5.69 -11.84 7.14
CA ASN A 123 -4.62 -10.85 7.28
C ASN A 123 -3.70 -11.16 8.47
N HIS A 124 -4.28 -11.47 9.63
CA HIS A 124 -3.47 -11.82 10.81
C HIS A 124 -2.61 -13.06 10.57
N LEU A 125 -3.17 -14.09 9.95
CA LEU A 125 -2.45 -15.31 9.59
C LEU A 125 -1.31 -15.00 8.61
N ALA A 126 -1.59 -14.31 7.51
CA ALA A 126 -0.61 -14.02 6.47
C ALA A 126 0.49 -13.06 6.95
N THR A 127 0.16 -12.12 7.82
CA THR A 127 1.12 -11.14 8.38
C THR A 127 1.79 -11.62 9.65
N GLN A 128 1.38 -12.76 10.23
CA GLN A 128 1.83 -13.23 11.54
C GLN A 128 1.69 -12.11 12.60
N GLY A 129 0.62 -11.33 12.51
CA GLY A 129 0.34 -10.20 13.38
C GLY A 129 1.18 -8.94 13.12
N ARG A 130 2.09 -8.94 12.13
CA ARG A 130 2.88 -7.76 11.78
C ARG A 130 1.99 -6.63 11.28
N LYS A 131 2.12 -5.46 11.90
CA LYS A 131 1.50 -4.21 11.44
C LYS A 131 2.58 -3.21 11.03
N PRO A 132 2.26 -2.28 10.11
CA PRO A 132 3.12 -1.12 9.86
C PRO A 132 3.21 -0.22 11.10
N ASP A 133 4.37 0.42 11.28
CA ASP A 133 4.55 1.44 12.33
C ASP A 133 3.76 2.71 11.97
N VAL A 134 3.71 3.04 10.68
CA VAL A 134 2.87 4.11 10.14
C VAL A 134 2.37 3.77 8.74
N THR A 135 1.13 4.12 8.47
CA THR A 135 0.50 4.05 7.15
C THR A 135 0.15 5.46 6.69
N PHE A 136 0.64 5.86 5.53
CA PHE A 136 0.20 7.09 4.86
C PHE A 136 -0.95 6.78 3.91
N LEU A 137 -2.15 7.17 4.29
CA LEU A 137 -3.31 7.13 3.40
C LEU A 137 -3.31 8.36 2.51
N LEU A 138 -2.92 8.19 1.24
CA LEU A 138 -2.98 9.24 0.24
C LEU A 138 -4.41 9.37 -0.26
N ASP A 139 -5.15 10.29 0.37
CA ASP A 139 -6.56 10.50 0.05
C ASP A 139 -6.71 11.32 -1.23
N CYS A 140 -7.35 10.70 -2.22
CA CYS A 140 -7.66 11.28 -3.52
C CYS A 140 -9.12 10.98 -3.85
N PRO A 141 -9.89 11.95 -4.38
CA PRO A 141 -11.21 11.65 -4.93
C PRO A 141 -11.15 10.55 -5.98
N SER A 142 -12.00 9.53 -5.86
CA SER A 142 -11.90 8.30 -6.66
C SER A 142 -11.92 8.56 -8.18
N GLY A 143 -12.74 9.49 -8.65
CA GLY A 143 -12.80 9.86 -10.07
C GLY A 143 -11.48 10.47 -10.59
N LEU A 144 -10.88 11.39 -9.81
CA LEU A 144 -9.59 11.99 -10.15
C LEU A 144 -8.45 10.96 -10.13
N GLY A 145 -8.45 10.09 -9.14
CA GLY A 145 -7.47 9.00 -9.04
C GLY A 145 -7.54 8.05 -10.23
N LEU A 146 -8.75 7.59 -10.57
CA LEU A 146 -8.98 6.69 -11.71
C LEU A 146 -8.55 7.34 -13.03
N GLN A 147 -8.92 8.59 -13.28
CA GLN A 147 -8.49 9.34 -14.47
C GLN A 147 -6.96 9.38 -14.60
N ARG A 148 -6.25 9.68 -13.51
CA ARG A 148 -4.78 9.70 -13.47
C ARG A 148 -4.17 8.32 -13.73
N ALA A 149 -4.78 7.26 -13.20
CA ALA A 149 -4.33 5.89 -13.41
C ALA A 149 -4.46 5.47 -14.88
N VAL A 150 -5.61 5.71 -15.50
CA VAL A 150 -5.87 5.42 -16.91
C VAL A 150 -4.88 6.16 -17.81
N LEU A 151 -4.71 7.47 -17.62
CA LEU A 151 -3.76 8.28 -18.42
C LEU A 151 -2.30 7.78 -18.28
N ARG A 152 -1.90 7.38 -17.06
CA ARG A 152 -0.57 6.80 -16.83
C ARG A 152 -0.38 5.50 -17.58
N ASN A 153 -1.38 4.59 -17.54
CA ASN A 153 -1.31 3.29 -18.20
C ASN A 153 -1.25 3.42 -19.72
N GLN A 154 -2.03 4.33 -20.30
CA GLN A 154 -1.95 4.67 -21.72
C GLN A 154 -0.55 5.13 -22.14
N ARG A 155 0.08 6.04 -21.36
CA ARG A 155 1.46 6.53 -21.62
C ARG A 155 2.52 5.44 -21.52
N GLN A 156 2.34 4.48 -20.61
CA GLN A 156 3.32 3.42 -20.36
C GLN A 156 3.08 2.14 -21.15
N ARG A 157 2.06 2.07 -22.02
CA ARG A 157 1.61 0.87 -22.74
C ARG A 157 1.41 -0.35 -21.83
N LYS A 158 1.02 -0.13 -20.56
CA LYS A 158 0.83 -1.17 -19.53
C LYS A 158 -0.62 -1.65 -19.45
N ALA A 159 -1.18 -2.09 -20.58
CA ALA A 159 -2.56 -2.61 -20.63
C ALA A 159 -2.77 -3.92 -19.82
N LYS A 160 -1.69 -4.56 -19.37
CA LYS A 160 -1.73 -5.91 -18.75
C LYS A 160 -2.02 -5.94 -17.24
N GLU A 161 -2.13 -4.80 -16.55
CA GLU A 161 -2.35 -4.75 -15.10
C GLU A 161 -3.50 -3.79 -14.75
N GLU A 162 -4.63 -3.89 -15.46
CA GLU A 162 -5.72 -2.91 -15.38
C GLU A 162 -7.02 -3.47 -14.79
N ARG A 163 -6.98 -4.66 -14.16
CA ARG A 163 -8.23 -5.32 -13.71
C ARG A 163 -9.04 -4.45 -12.75
N PHE A 164 -8.40 -3.72 -11.86
CA PHE A 164 -9.09 -2.82 -10.93
C PHE A 164 -9.49 -1.48 -11.54
N GLU A 165 -8.73 -0.94 -12.49
CA GLU A 165 -9.08 0.28 -13.19
C GLU A 165 -10.34 0.11 -14.07
N ARG A 166 -10.68 -1.13 -14.42
CA ARG A 166 -11.90 -1.47 -15.19
C ARG A 166 -13.16 -1.62 -14.29
N GLU A 167 -13.00 -1.57 -12.97
CA GLU A 167 -14.13 -1.63 -12.05
C GLU A 167 -14.98 -0.35 -12.13
N LYS A 168 -16.28 -0.50 -11.86
CA LYS A 168 -17.21 0.65 -11.83
C LYS A 168 -16.79 1.66 -10.75
N ILE A 169 -17.05 2.94 -10.99
CA ILE A 169 -16.68 4.02 -10.05
C ILE A 169 -17.23 3.80 -8.63
N GLN A 170 -18.38 3.14 -8.49
CA GLN A 170 -18.96 2.80 -7.19
C GLN A 170 -18.07 1.84 -6.38
N PHE A 171 -17.31 0.95 -7.05
CA PHE A 171 -16.33 0.10 -6.39
C PHE A 171 -15.23 0.97 -5.75
N HIS A 172 -14.66 1.90 -6.52
CA HIS A 172 -13.61 2.81 -6.01
C HIS A 172 -14.11 3.72 -4.89
N HIS A 173 -15.37 4.15 -4.93
CA HIS A 173 -15.97 4.88 -3.81
C HIS A 173 -16.07 4.02 -2.55
N ARG A 174 -16.42 2.73 -2.67
CA ARG A 174 -16.43 1.82 -1.51
C ARG A 174 -15.03 1.58 -0.98
N VAL A 175 -14.05 1.37 -1.85
CA VAL A 175 -12.63 1.22 -1.45
C VAL A 175 -12.14 2.45 -0.67
N ARG A 176 -12.37 3.66 -1.17
CA ARG A 176 -12.01 4.89 -0.48
C ARG A 176 -12.69 4.98 0.89
N ARG A 177 -13.98 4.65 0.99
CA ARG A 177 -14.69 4.58 2.29
C ARG A 177 -14.04 3.57 3.24
N GLY A 178 -13.60 2.42 2.73
CA GLY A 178 -12.87 1.42 3.50
C GLY A 178 -11.58 1.98 4.11
N TYR A 179 -10.79 2.70 3.34
CA TYR A 179 -9.59 3.35 3.84
C TYR A 179 -9.89 4.41 4.91
N HIS A 180 -10.92 5.24 4.72
CA HIS A 180 -11.33 6.20 5.76
C HIS A 180 -11.84 5.53 7.03
N TRP A 181 -12.54 4.39 6.89
CA TRP A 181 -12.95 3.58 8.03
C TRP A 181 -11.73 3.08 8.82
N ILE A 182 -10.69 2.57 8.15
CA ILE A 182 -9.45 2.13 8.79
C ILE A 182 -8.77 3.31 9.50
N ALA A 183 -8.63 4.45 8.83
CA ALA A 183 -8.02 5.65 9.40
C ALA A 183 -8.74 6.13 10.65
N LYS A 184 -10.08 6.06 10.68
CA LYS A 184 -10.89 6.40 11.87
C LYS A 184 -10.69 5.39 13.01
N LYS A 185 -10.46 4.12 12.70
CA LYS A 185 -10.25 3.07 13.71
C LYS A 185 -8.84 3.05 14.28
N GLU A 186 -7.83 3.40 13.48
CA GLU A 186 -6.42 3.38 13.86
C GLU A 186 -5.72 4.73 13.61
N PRO A 187 -6.19 5.85 14.19
CA PRO A 187 -5.68 7.20 13.88
C PRO A 187 -4.22 7.41 14.30
N HIS A 188 -3.76 6.65 15.30
CA HIS A 188 -2.36 6.69 15.73
C HIS A 188 -1.42 6.11 14.68
N ARG A 189 -1.83 5.08 13.94
CA ARG A 189 -1.05 4.41 12.90
C ARG A 189 -1.30 4.99 11.51
N VAL A 190 -2.55 5.32 11.15
CA VAL A 190 -2.93 5.75 9.80
C VAL A 190 -3.03 7.27 9.72
N LYS A 191 -2.15 7.86 8.93
CA LYS A 191 -2.07 9.32 8.70
C LYS A 191 -2.68 9.65 7.33
N VAL A 192 -3.78 10.38 7.35
CA VAL A 192 -4.47 10.81 6.13
C VAL A 192 -3.75 12.02 5.54
N ILE A 193 -3.34 11.91 4.27
CA ILE A 193 -2.67 12.97 3.50
C ILE A 193 -3.57 13.37 2.35
N ASP A 194 -4.12 14.57 2.39
CA ASP A 194 -4.93 15.12 1.30
C ASP A 194 -4.04 15.44 0.09
N THR A 195 -4.21 14.68 -1.00
CA THR A 195 -3.39 14.84 -2.20
C THR A 195 -3.85 15.97 -3.12
N ARG A 196 -4.95 16.65 -2.82
CA ARG A 196 -5.43 17.83 -3.55
C ARG A 196 -4.54 19.06 -3.32
N GLU A 197 -3.85 19.10 -2.18
CA GLU A 197 -2.89 20.16 -1.85
C GLU A 197 -1.61 20.13 -2.70
N GLY A 198 -1.45 19.12 -3.53
CA GLY A 198 -0.31 18.97 -4.44
C GLY A 198 0.81 18.08 -3.87
N VAL A 199 1.70 17.72 -4.78
CA VAL A 199 2.76 16.72 -4.49
C VAL A 199 3.74 17.19 -3.42
N ASN A 200 4.11 18.47 -3.42
CA ASN A 200 5.09 19.03 -2.48
C ASN A 200 4.54 19.11 -1.07
N LYS A 201 3.37 19.70 -0.88
CA LYS A 201 2.73 19.77 0.45
C LYS A 201 2.44 18.39 1.03
N SER A 202 1.98 17.45 0.20
CA SER A 202 1.82 16.06 0.64
C SER A 202 3.13 15.46 1.13
N PHE A 203 4.24 15.71 0.43
CA PHE A 203 5.55 15.22 0.83
C PHE A 203 6.06 15.86 2.14
N GLU A 204 5.88 17.15 2.32
CA GLU A 204 6.25 17.86 3.55
C GLU A 204 5.59 17.24 4.78
N LYS A 205 4.26 17.01 4.72
CA LYS A 205 3.52 16.33 5.79
C LYS A 205 4.06 14.92 6.09
N ILE A 206 4.36 14.14 5.05
CA ILE A 206 4.93 12.80 5.19
C ILE A 206 6.31 12.89 5.86
N ARG A 207 7.17 13.78 5.39
CA ARG A 207 8.52 14.00 5.91
C ARG A 207 8.50 14.36 7.39
N GLU A 208 7.68 15.34 7.79
CA GLU A 208 7.56 15.77 9.19
C GLU A 208 7.16 14.63 10.13
N ILE A 209 6.26 13.74 9.69
CA ILE A 209 5.85 12.58 10.49
C ILE A 209 7.00 11.57 10.58
N VAL A 210 7.69 11.32 9.46
CA VAL A 210 8.82 10.39 9.43
C VAL A 210 9.99 10.92 10.26
N ASP A 211 10.32 12.21 10.19
CA ASP A 211 11.38 12.83 10.99
C ASP A 211 11.16 12.65 12.49
N LYS A 212 9.90 12.81 12.94
CA LYS A 212 9.53 12.54 14.35
C LYS A 212 9.72 11.06 14.73
N LEU A 213 9.40 10.12 13.84
CA LEU A 213 9.54 8.68 14.09
C LEU A 213 11.01 8.25 14.18
N ILE A 214 11.88 8.87 13.39
CA ILE A 214 13.32 8.53 13.37
C ILE A 214 14.16 9.40 14.34
N GLY A 215 13.50 10.25 15.12
CA GLY A 215 14.17 11.07 16.14
C GLY A 215 14.98 12.24 15.58
N PHE A 216 14.81 12.61 14.32
CA PHE A 216 15.39 13.85 13.79
C PHE A 216 14.58 15.06 14.30
N LYS A 217 15.21 15.83 15.20
CA LYS A 217 14.80 17.22 15.45
C LYS A 217 15.29 18.03 14.27
N GLY A 218 14.35 18.61 13.48
CA GLY A 218 14.65 19.56 12.41
C GLY A 218 15.28 20.83 12.94
#